data_dd6efa63d9cd1b7b7896d3e6325ae935
#
_entry.id   dd6efa63d9cd1b7b7896d3e6325ae935
#
_cell.length_a   1.000
_cell.length_b   1.000
_cell.length_c   1.000
_cell.angle_alpha   90.00
_cell.angle_beta   90.00
_cell.angle_gamma   90.00
#
_symmetry.space_group_name_H-M   'P 1'
#
loop_
_entity.id
_entity.type
_entity.pdbx_description
1 polymer ?
#
loop_
_entity_poly.entity_id
_entity_poly.type
_entity_poly.pdbx_seq_one_letter_code
_entity_poly.pdbx_strand_id
1 'polypeptide(L)'
;METFSNPGKKLIVEVERIRWARHPIKTHFIGVSDRLEDIIEKYVLPFIKESDIVVLGQKIVSILQKRVVYKKDIKVGFWAKFLSRFAKKTPYGFSVGNPLKMQVAINLAGLPRILFAGFVGVISKLFGISGNFYRFVGHQINQLDGFYGKAFPQYAEIGILGALDCDLLCNQLRDKYGFSFAIADVNDLGGNILGKSTDLKDFLSLI
;
A
#
# COMPACT_ATOMS: atom_id res chain seq x y z
N MET A 1 -8.02 -25.08 10.99
CA MET A 1 -8.13 -23.68 11.42
C MET A 1 -9.50 -23.17 11.03
N GLU A 2 -10.31 -22.72 11.98
CA GLU A 2 -11.55 -22.03 11.65
C GLU A 2 -11.20 -20.69 11.05
N THR A 3 -11.54 -20.48 9.79
CA THR A 3 -11.29 -19.24 9.07
C THR A 3 -12.48 -18.32 9.29
N PHE A 4 -12.26 -17.25 10.05
CA PHE A 4 -13.27 -16.22 10.28
C PHE A 4 -13.05 -15.07 9.29
N SER A 5 -14.14 -14.62 8.67
CA SER A 5 -14.07 -13.37 7.91
C SER A 5 -13.88 -12.18 8.84
N ASN A 6 -13.23 -11.13 8.38
CA ASN A 6 -13.20 -9.85 9.11
C ASN A 6 -14.64 -9.34 9.33
N PRO A 7 -14.92 -8.65 10.46
CA PRO A 7 -16.24 -8.10 10.73
C PRO A 7 -16.78 -7.29 9.54
N GLY A 8 -18.02 -7.59 9.13
CA GLY A 8 -18.65 -6.92 7.99
C GLY A 8 -18.22 -7.38 6.59
N LYS A 9 -17.31 -8.35 6.48
CA LYS A 9 -16.86 -8.88 5.18
C LYS A 9 -17.36 -10.31 4.99
N LYS A 10 -17.78 -10.66 3.78
CA LYS A 10 -18.17 -12.04 3.42
C LYS A 10 -16.92 -12.90 3.26
N LEU A 11 -16.95 -14.12 3.80
CA LEU A 11 -15.87 -15.09 3.60
C LEU A 11 -15.80 -15.52 2.12
N ILE A 12 -16.96 -15.81 1.53
CA ILE A 12 -17.07 -16.23 0.15
C ILE A 12 -17.63 -15.07 -0.69
N VAL A 13 -16.96 -14.80 -1.80
CA VAL A 13 -17.40 -13.86 -2.83
C VAL A 13 -17.44 -14.57 -4.18
N GLU A 14 -18.40 -14.20 -5.03
CA GLU A 14 -18.49 -14.70 -6.40
C GLU A 14 -18.04 -13.61 -7.35
N VAL A 15 -17.08 -13.95 -8.21
CA VAL A 15 -16.56 -13.09 -9.26
C VAL A 15 -16.55 -13.91 -10.55
N GLU A 16 -17.21 -13.44 -11.60
CA GLU A 16 -17.33 -14.13 -12.91
C GLU A 16 -17.74 -15.62 -12.80
N ARG A 17 -18.71 -15.90 -11.94
CA ARG A 17 -19.22 -17.26 -11.65
C ARG A 17 -18.24 -18.19 -10.94
N ILE A 18 -17.08 -17.67 -10.50
CA ILE A 18 -16.13 -18.40 -9.66
C ILE A 18 -16.34 -17.97 -8.22
N ARG A 19 -16.43 -18.92 -7.31
CA ARG A 19 -16.58 -18.68 -5.87
C ARG A 19 -15.22 -18.68 -5.21
N TRP A 20 -14.85 -17.51 -4.68
CA TRP A 20 -13.58 -17.29 -3.98
C TRP A 20 -13.82 -17.25 -2.46
N ALA A 21 -13.06 -18.05 -1.72
CA ALA A 21 -13.02 -17.98 -0.27
C ALA A 21 -11.82 -17.11 0.15
N ARG A 22 -12.07 -16.09 0.96
CA ARG A 22 -11.02 -15.19 1.47
C ARG A 22 -10.66 -15.58 2.89
N HIS A 23 -9.42 -16.03 3.09
CA HIS A 23 -8.91 -16.52 4.36
C HIS A 23 -7.92 -15.47 4.95
N PRO A 24 -8.37 -14.52 5.80
CA PRO A 24 -7.46 -13.59 6.45
C PRO A 24 -6.59 -14.33 7.46
N ILE A 25 -5.29 -14.16 7.33
CA ILE A 25 -4.30 -14.79 8.21
C ILE A 25 -3.89 -13.78 9.27
N LYS A 26 -4.10 -14.12 10.54
CA LYS A 26 -3.66 -13.31 11.67
C LYS A 26 -2.18 -13.58 11.94
N THR A 27 -1.36 -12.54 11.86
CA THR A 27 0.07 -12.58 12.21
C THR A 27 0.31 -11.86 13.54
N HIS A 28 1.54 -11.93 14.04
CA HIS A 28 2.01 -10.94 15.02
C HIS A 28 2.09 -9.55 14.36
N PHE A 29 2.36 -8.52 15.15
CA PHE A 29 2.58 -7.17 14.61
C PHE A 29 3.89 -7.14 13.82
N ILE A 30 3.78 -7.03 12.50
CA ILE A 30 4.94 -7.07 11.59
C ILE A 30 5.67 -5.72 11.63
N GLY A 31 6.97 -5.77 11.91
CA GLY A 31 7.86 -4.62 11.98
C GLY A 31 9.01 -4.68 10.96
N VAL A 32 9.88 -3.67 10.99
CA VAL A 32 11.02 -3.55 10.06
C VAL A 32 12.14 -4.57 10.30
N SER A 33 12.13 -5.24 11.44
CA SER A 33 13.08 -6.31 11.78
C SER A 33 12.67 -7.68 11.26
N ASP A 34 11.41 -7.84 10.88
CA ASP A 34 10.90 -9.12 10.38
C ASP A 34 11.37 -9.36 8.93
N ARG A 35 11.35 -10.62 8.52
CA ARG A 35 11.64 -11.04 7.16
C ARG A 35 10.39 -11.62 6.51
N LEU A 36 10.22 -11.36 5.23
CA LEU A 36 9.04 -11.81 4.48
C LEU A 36 8.95 -13.35 4.46
N GLU A 37 10.09 -14.00 4.29
CA GLU A 37 10.18 -15.45 4.28
C GLU A 37 9.69 -16.06 5.61
N ASP A 38 10.15 -15.51 6.73
CA ASP A 38 9.77 -16.01 8.07
C ASP A 38 8.25 -15.85 8.31
N ILE A 39 7.67 -14.77 7.79
CA ILE A 39 6.20 -14.55 7.85
C ILE A 39 5.47 -15.61 7.01
N ILE A 40 5.93 -15.86 5.78
CA ILE A 40 5.31 -16.86 4.90
C ILE A 40 5.44 -18.25 5.52
N GLU A 41 6.62 -18.63 5.93
CA GLU A 41 6.91 -19.96 6.47
C GLU A 41 6.14 -20.23 7.76
N LYS A 42 6.01 -19.24 8.63
CA LYS A 42 5.32 -19.39 9.91
C LYS A 42 3.80 -19.33 9.81
N TYR A 43 3.26 -18.46 8.97
CA TYR A 43 1.83 -18.13 9.01
C TYR A 43 1.06 -18.59 7.77
N VAL A 44 1.72 -18.77 6.62
CA VAL A 44 1.06 -19.12 5.36
C VAL A 44 1.20 -20.61 5.07
N LEU A 45 2.44 -21.11 5.02
CA LEU A 45 2.72 -22.48 4.61
C LEU A 45 1.95 -23.57 5.39
N PRO A 46 1.68 -23.44 6.71
CA PRO A 46 0.93 -24.44 7.44
C PRO A 46 -0.51 -24.61 6.99
N PHE A 47 -1.08 -23.66 6.24
CA PHE A 47 -2.51 -23.61 5.92
C PHE A 47 -2.83 -23.53 4.44
N ILE A 48 -1.84 -23.22 3.59
CA ILE A 48 -2.04 -23.05 2.16
C ILE A 48 -2.29 -24.38 1.47
N LYS A 49 -3.13 -24.36 0.44
CA LYS A 49 -3.42 -25.48 -0.45
C LYS A 49 -2.93 -25.16 -1.86
N GLU A 50 -2.72 -26.20 -2.66
CA GLU A 50 -2.11 -26.10 -4.00
C GLU A 50 -2.78 -25.09 -4.94
N SER A 51 -4.11 -24.91 -4.82
CA SER A 51 -4.86 -23.97 -5.66
C SER A 51 -5.04 -22.57 -5.04
N ASP A 52 -4.49 -22.32 -3.85
CA ASP A 52 -4.66 -21.03 -3.18
C ASP A 52 -3.75 -19.97 -3.76
N ILE A 53 -4.22 -18.72 -3.71
CA ILE A 53 -3.44 -17.52 -4.07
C ILE A 53 -3.11 -16.76 -2.79
N VAL A 54 -1.83 -16.52 -2.57
CA VAL A 54 -1.36 -15.71 -1.44
C VAL A 54 -1.40 -14.24 -1.81
N VAL A 55 -2.24 -13.45 -1.12
CA VAL A 55 -2.32 -12.00 -1.34
C VAL A 55 -1.64 -11.28 -0.18
N LEU A 56 -0.58 -10.55 -0.49
CA LEU A 56 0.18 -9.75 0.46
C LEU A 56 -0.28 -8.28 0.40
N GLY A 57 -0.53 -7.69 1.56
CA GLY A 57 -0.82 -6.25 1.63
C GLY A 57 0.42 -5.41 1.32
N GLN A 58 0.29 -4.41 0.44
CA GLN A 58 1.37 -3.51 0.02
C GLN A 58 2.13 -2.90 1.20
N LYS A 59 1.42 -2.46 2.24
CA LYS A 59 2.03 -1.85 3.42
C LYS A 59 2.97 -2.80 4.16
N ILE A 60 2.56 -4.06 4.29
CA ILE A 60 3.38 -5.11 4.93
C ILE A 60 4.63 -5.37 4.10
N VAL A 61 4.48 -5.53 2.78
CA VAL A 61 5.61 -5.71 1.87
C VAL A 61 6.59 -4.54 1.98
N SER A 62 6.09 -3.30 1.99
CA SER A 62 6.94 -2.10 2.13
C SER A 62 7.73 -2.09 3.44
N ILE A 63 7.11 -2.45 4.56
CA ILE A 63 7.77 -2.54 5.87
C ILE A 63 8.88 -3.59 5.83
N LEU A 64 8.60 -4.77 5.28
CA LEU A 64 9.56 -5.88 5.17
C LEU A 64 10.70 -5.57 4.19
N GLN A 65 10.43 -4.76 3.15
CA GLN A 65 11.45 -4.19 2.26
C GLN A 65 12.24 -3.05 2.90
N LYS A 66 11.97 -2.70 4.19
CA LYS A 66 12.57 -1.56 4.91
C LYS A 66 12.30 -0.21 4.23
N ARG A 67 11.20 -0.14 3.48
CA ARG A 67 10.75 1.07 2.78
C ARG A 67 10.01 2.01 3.73
N VAL A 68 10.70 2.42 4.79
CA VAL A 68 10.17 3.30 5.83
C VAL A 68 11.03 4.54 6.02
N VAL A 69 10.40 5.63 6.43
CA VAL A 69 11.08 6.89 6.77
C VAL A 69 10.70 7.25 8.21
N TYR A 70 11.69 7.46 9.08
CA TYR A 70 11.42 7.80 10.46
C TYR A 70 11.16 9.31 10.63
N LYS A 71 10.17 9.65 11.43
CA LYS A 71 9.80 11.03 11.73
C LYS A 71 10.96 11.86 12.28
N LYS A 72 11.80 11.25 13.12
CA LYS A 72 13.01 11.88 13.68
C LYS A 72 14.00 12.35 12.61
N ASP A 73 14.02 11.71 11.45
CA ASP A 73 14.95 12.00 10.35
C ASP A 73 14.39 13.04 9.36
N ILE A 74 13.14 13.50 9.57
CA ILE A 74 12.47 14.44 8.69
C ILE A 74 12.51 15.85 9.27
N LYS A 75 13.26 16.74 8.61
CA LYS A 75 13.23 18.18 8.89
C LYS A 75 12.18 18.85 8.02
N VAL A 76 11.02 19.18 8.60
CA VAL A 76 9.90 19.79 7.88
C VAL A 76 10.23 21.24 7.53
N GLY A 77 10.45 21.53 6.25
CA GLY A 77 10.76 22.85 5.73
C GLY A 77 9.52 23.73 5.52
N PHE A 78 9.77 24.99 5.12
CA PHE A 78 8.73 25.97 4.84
C PHE A 78 7.73 25.49 3.78
N TRP A 79 8.21 24.99 2.65
CA TRP A 79 7.36 24.55 1.54
C TRP A 79 6.47 23.39 1.91
N ALA A 80 6.94 22.45 2.72
CA ALA A 80 6.12 21.35 3.18
C ALA A 80 4.96 21.82 4.08
N LYS A 81 5.23 22.77 4.99
CA LYS A 81 4.21 23.40 5.85
C LYS A 81 3.21 24.21 5.03
N PHE A 82 3.69 24.95 4.03
CA PHE A 82 2.85 25.79 3.17
C PHE A 82 1.94 24.93 2.29
N LEU A 83 2.51 24.02 1.50
CA LEU A 83 1.77 23.22 0.53
C LEU A 83 0.80 22.24 1.18
N SER A 84 1.12 21.69 2.35
CA SER A 84 0.22 20.80 3.07
C SER A 84 -1.11 21.43 3.47
N ARG A 85 -1.17 22.76 3.58
CA ARG A 85 -2.42 23.49 3.91
C ARG A 85 -3.44 23.46 2.77
N PHE A 86 -2.98 23.36 1.54
CA PHE A 86 -3.83 23.31 0.34
C PHE A 86 -4.22 21.89 -0.06
N ALA A 87 -3.51 20.88 0.46
CA ALA A 87 -3.84 19.50 0.19
C ALA A 87 -5.10 19.09 0.98
N LYS A 88 -5.98 18.31 0.32
CA LYS A 88 -7.22 17.83 0.94
C LYS A 88 -6.86 16.97 2.15
N LYS A 89 -7.34 17.37 3.32
CA LYS A 89 -7.25 16.56 4.54
C LYS A 89 -8.31 15.47 4.49
N THR A 90 -7.91 14.23 4.68
CA THR A 90 -8.85 13.13 4.86
C THR A 90 -8.99 12.85 6.36
N PRO A 91 -10.17 12.41 6.83
CA PRO A 91 -10.41 12.10 8.25
C PRO A 91 -9.40 11.10 8.82
N TYR A 92 -8.89 10.21 8.00
CA TYR A 92 -7.97 9.14 8.37
C TYR A 92 -6.48 9.49 8.16
N GLY A 93 -6.16 10.73 7.75
CA GLY A 93 -4.78 11.19 7.58
C GLY A 93 -4.02 10.63 6.37
N PHE A 94 -4.71 10.06 5.39
CA PHE A 94 -4.12 9.39 4.21
C PHE A 94 -3.59 10.32 3.12
N SER A 95 -3.57 11.63 3.33
CA SER A 95 -3.16 12.57 2.28
C SER A 95 -1.88 13.31 2.62
N VAL A 96 -1.23 13.90 1.61
CA VAL A 96 -0.11 14.85 1.76
C VAL A 96 -0.49 16.16 2.49
N GLY A 97 -1.72 16.27 3.01
CA GLY A 97 -2.14 17.34 3.93
C GLY A 97 -1.46 17.32 5.30
N ASN A 98 -0.69 16.27 5.61
CA ASN A 98 0.23 16.24 6.74
C ASN A 98 1.59 16.83 6.31
N PRO A 99 2.16 17.83 7.02
CA PRO A 99 3.46 18.43 6.68
C PRO A 99 4.61 17.41 6.61
N LEU A 100 4.60 16.36 7.43
CA LEU A 100 5.60 15.27 7.36
C LEU A 100 5.49 14.51 6.03
N LYS A 101 4.28 14.10 5.64
CA LYS A 101 4.06 13.42 4.35
C LYS A 101 4.43 14.33 3.18
N MET A 102 4.07 15.60 3.24
CA MET A 102 4.45 16.58 2.21
C MET A 102 5.97 16.73 2.12
N GLN A 103 6.68 16.74 3.25
CA GLN A 103 8.15 16.80 3.22
C GLN A 103 8.76 15.53 2.60
N VAL A 104 8.25 14.36 2.94
CA VAL A 104 8.68 13.10 2.31
C VAL A 104 8.41 13.14 0.81
N ALA A 105 7.24 13.61 0.38
CA ALA A 105 6.91 13.78 -1.03
C ALA A 105 7.87 14.73 -1.76
N ILE A 106 8.24 15.87 -1.14
CA ILE A 106 9.23 16.79 -1.67
C ILE A 106 10.60 16.14 -1.76
N ASN A 107 11.02 15.39 -0.75
CA ASN A 107 12.30 14.68 -0.76
C ASN A 107 12.38 13.60 -1.86
N LEU A 108 11.26 12.93 -2.17
CA LEU A 108 11.19 11.89 -3.19
C LEU A 108 11.07 12.43 -4.61
N ALA A 109 10.22 13.42 -4.84
CA ALA A 109 9.91 13.91 -6.20
C ALA A 109 10.63 15.21 -6.56
N GLY A 110 11.15 15.92 -5.57
CA GLY A 110 11.67 17.29 -5.72
C GLY A 110 10.56 18.35 -5.67
N LEU A 111 10.91 19.51 -5.13
CA LEU A 111 9.97 20.64 -4.99
C LEU A 111 9.37 21.10 -6.33
N PRO A 112 10.14 21.25 -7.44
CA PRO A 112 9.59 21.70 -8.72
C PRO A 112 8.47 20.78 -9.23
N ARG A 113 8.65 19.45 -9.10
CA ARG A 113 7.64 18.48 -9.53
C ARG A 113 6.38 18.54 -8.67
N ILE A 114 6.51 18.73 -7.36
CA ILE A 114 5.38 18.91 -6.46
C ILE A 114 4.60 20.18 -6.79
N LEU A 115 5.29 21.30 -7.06
CA LEU A 115 4.66 22.56 -7.45
C LEU A 115 3.91 22.42 -8.78
N PHE A 116 4.54 21.83 -9.80
CA PHE A 116 3.90 21.56 -11.08
C PHE A 116 2.66 20.67 -10.94
N ALA A 117 2.78 19.55 -10.22
CA ALA A 117 1.66 18.65 -9.96
C ALA A 117 0.53 19.37 -9.19
N GLY A 118 0.87 20.24 -8.24
CA GLY A 118 -0.08 21.07 -7.51
C GLY A 118 -0.82 22.03 -8.43
N PHE A 119 -0.11 22.72 -9.30
CA PHE A 119 -0.70 23.62 -10.30
C PHE A 119 -1.66 22.90 -11.24
N VAL A 120 -1.22 21.78 -11.83
CA VAL A 120 -2.08 20.94 -12.69
C VAL A 120 -3.29 20.43 -11.92
N GLY A 121 -3.11 20.00 -10.66
CA GLY A 121 -4.20 19.53 -9.81
C GLY A 121 -5.25 20.59 -9.53
N VAL A 122 -4.84 21.85 -9.30
CA VAL A 122 -5.77 22.97 -9.11
C VAL A 122 -6.55 23.28 -10.39
N ILE A 123 -5.85 23.41 -11.52
CA ILE A 123 -6.48 23.68 -12.82
C ILE A 123 -7.47 22.57 -13.18
N SER A 124 -7.06 21.29 -13.07
CA SER A 124 -7.92 20.16 -13.39
C SER A 124 -9.19 20.14 -12.54
N LYS A 125 -9.09 20.56 -11.29
CA LYS A 125 -10.24 20.64 -10.38
C LYS A 125 -11.26 21.70 -10.80
N LEU A 126 -10.81 22.81 -11.41
CA LEU A 126 -11.72 23.82 -12.00
C LEU A 126 -12.56 23.23 -13.14
N PHE A 127 -12.06 22.21 -13.84
CA PHE A 127 -12.76 21.48 -14.88
C PHE A 127 -13.45 20.19 -14.37
N GLY A 128 -13.62 20.04 -13.04
CA GLY A 128 -14.28 18.88 -12.45
C GLY A 128 -13.43 17.58 -12.42
N ILE A 129 -12.16 17.63 -12.87
CA ILE A 129 -11.28 16.47 -12.93
C ILE A 129 -10.46 16.38 -11.64
N SER A 130 -10.60 15.27 -10.89
CA SER A 130 -9.84 15.03 -9.66
C SER A 130 -8.77 13.95 -9.87
N GLY A 131 -7.76 13.93 -8.98
CA GLY A 131 -6.71 12.90 -8.98
C GLY A 131 -5.47 13.21 -9.82
N ASN A 132 -5.47 14.25 -10.67
CA ASN A 132 -4.33 14.58 -11.52
C ASN A 132 -3.06 14.93 -10.74
N PHE A 133 -3.16 15.50 -9.54
CA PHE A 133 -1.99 15.72 -8.67
C PHE A 133 -1.17 14.43 -8.52
N TYR A 134 -1.81 13.33 -8.12
CA TYR A 134 -1.14 12.05 -7.88
C TYR A 134 -0.61 11.40 -9.15
N ARG A 135 -1.26 11.61 -10.29
CA ARG A 135 -0.76 11.13 -11.61
C ARG A 135 0.58 11.78 -11.97
N PHE A 136 0.75 13.07 -11.71
CA PHE A 136 1.98 13.80 -12.05
C PHE A 136 3.08 13.65 -11.00
N VAL A 137 2.71 13.50 -9.75
CA VAL A 137 3.68 13.37 -8.66
C VAL A 137 4.33 11.99 -8.60
N GLY A 138 3.63 10.96 -9.06
CA GLY A 138 4.14 9.59 -9.21
C GLY A 138 3.58 8.61 -8.19
N HIS A 139 3.63 7.33 -8.55
CA HIS A 139 3.04 6.22 -7.79
C HIS A 139 3.57 6.09 -6.36
N GLN A 140 4.86 6.31 -6.12
CA GLN A 140 5.44 6.20 -4.79
C GLN A 140 4.84 7.18 -3.77
N ILE A 141 4.44 8.38 -4.24
CA ILE A 141 3.82 9.38 -3.38
C ILE A 141 2.33 9.08 -3.19
N ASN A 142 1.67 8.53 -4.20
CA ASN A 142 0.30 8.04 -4.07
C ASN A 142 0.17 6.94 -3.01
N GLN A 143 1.20 6.10 -2.89
CA GLN A 143 1.27 4.99 -1.94
C GLN A 143 1.92 5.38 -0.59
N LEU A 144 2.31 6.65 -0.42
CA LEU A 144 2.92 7.12 0.83
C LEU A 144 1.91 7.09 1.97
N ASP A 145 2.21 6.30 2.97
CA ASP A 145 1.37 6.06 4.13
C ASP A 145 2.11 6.31 5.46
N GLY A 146 1.50 5.97 6.60
CA GLY A 146 2.10 6.17 7.92
C GLY A 146 1.83 7.55 8.53
N PHE A 147 2.56 7.89 9.60
CA PHE A 147 2.37 9.09 10.43
C PHE A 147 0.92 9.26 10.90
N TYR A 148 0.25 8.15 11.25
CA TYR A 148 -1.18 8.11 11.55
C TYR A 148 -1.59 8.72 12.89
N GLY A 149 -0.64 9.16 13.71
CA GLY A 149 -0.92 9.71 15.03
C GLY A 149 -1.69 8.73 15.92
N LYS A 150 -2.88 9.15 16.38
CA LYS A 150 -3.67 8.35 17.32
C LYS A 150 -4.38 7.14 16.68
N ALA A 151 -4.60 7.15 15.37
CA ALA A 151 -5.35 6.08 14.70
C ALA A 151 -4.58 4.74 14.69
N PHE A 152 -3.27 4.79 14.50
CA PHE A 152 -2.38 3.61 14.54
C PHE A 152 -1.07 4.00 15.24
N PRO A 153 -1.02 3.95 16.59
CA PRO A 153 0.14 4.40 17.35
C PRO A 153 1.46 3.74 16.94
N GLN A 154 1.40 2.48 16.52
CA GLN A 154 2.57 1.70 16.08
C GLN A 154 3.25 2.30 14.83
N TYR A 155 2.48 3.00 14.00
CA TYR A 155 2.97 3.67 12.77
C TYR A 155 3.01 5.19 12.90
N ALA A 156 2.87 5.73 14.12
CA ALA A 156 2.88 7.19 14.35
C ALA A 156 4.22 7.83 14.01
N GLU A 157 5.32 7.11 14.25
CA GLU A 157 6.68 7.61 14.11
C GLU A 157 7.34 7.22 12.78
N ILE A 158 6.62 6.51 11.90
CA ILE A 158 7.14 6.09 10.60
C ILE A 158 6.21 6.49 9.45
N GLY A 159 6.83 6.90 8.33
CA GLY A 159 6.20 6.95 7.01
C GLY A 159 6.52 5.68 6.26
N ILE A 160 5.54 5.13 5.55
CA ILE A 160 5.66 3.89 4.78
C ILE A 160 5.60 4.29 3.30
N LEU A 161 6.65 3.98 2.56
CA LEU A 161 6.75 4.25 1.11
C LEU A 161 6.06 3.13 0.33
N GLY A 162 5.83 3.33 -0.96
CA GLY A 162 5.33 2.28 -1.83
C GLY A 162 6.28 1.08 -1.93
N ALA A 163 5.74 -0.12 -2.07
CA ALA A 163 6.52 -1.32 -2.35
C ALA A 163 7.21 -1.22 -3.73
N LEU A 164 8.36 -1.85 -3.86
CA LEU A 164 9.13 -1.90 -5.11
C LEU A 164 9.09 -3.30 -5.71
N ASP A 165 9.25 -3.33 -7.04
CA ASP A 165 9.47 -4.56 -7.82
C ASP A 165 8.47 -5.68 -7.48
N CYS A 166 7.19 -5.30 -7.33
CA CYS A 166 6.14 -6.19 -6.83
C CYS A 166 5.97 -7.45 -7.69
N ASP A 167 6.01 -7.33 -9.03
CA ASP A 167 5.94 -8.50 -9.92
C ASP A 167 7.16 -9.42 -9.77
N LEU A 168 8.35 -8.82 -9.68
CA LEU A 168 9.59 -9.58 -9.46
C LEU A 168 9.53 -10.33 -8.13
N LEU A 169 9.11 -9.66 -7.06
CA LEU A 169 8.98 -10.28 -5.75
C LEU A 169 7.95 -11.42 -5.76
N CYS A 170 6.79 -11.24 -6.39
CA CYS A 170 5.79 -12.29 -6.52
C CYS A 170 6.33 -13.52 -7.27
N ASN A 171 7.11 -13.31 -8.35
CA ASN A 171 7.71 -14.42 -9.08
C ASN A 171 8.79 -15.14 -8.25
N GLN A 172 9.64 -14.41 -7.53
CA GLN A 172 10.64 -15.01 -6.63
C GLN A 172 9.98 -15.86 -5.52
N LEU A 173 8.88 -15.37 -4.94
CA LEU A 173 8.14 -16.13 -3.93
C LEU A 173 7.48 -17.37 -4.53
N ARG A 174 6.89 -17.26 -5.73
CA ARG A 174 6.34 -18.40 -6.45
C ARG A 174 7.42 -19.45 -6.74
N ASP A 175 8.56 -19.04 -7.26
CA ASP A 175 9.64 -19.95 -7.60
C ASP A 175 10.22 -20.64 -6.36
N LYS A 176 10.20 -19.96 -5.20
CA LYS A 176 10.67 -20.51 -3.92
C LYS A 176 9.66 -21.46 -3.28
N TYR A 177 8.38 -21.13 -3.30
CA TYR A 177 7.37 -21.84 -2.49
C TYR A 177 6.37 -22.67 -3.31
N GLY A 178 6.31 -22.49 -4.64
CA GLY A 178 5.44 -23.25 -5.54
C GLY A 178 3.98 -22.78 -5.56
N PHE A 179 3.63 -21.64 -4.95
CA PHE A 179 2.29 -21.05 -4.91
C PHE A 179 2.22 -19.74 -5.68
N SER A 180 0.99 -19.37 -6.08
CA SER A 180 0.72 -18.09 -6.73
C SER A 180 0.72 -16.95 -5.71
N PHE A 181 1.36 -15.82 -6.05
CA PHE A 181 1.44 -14.64 -5.19
C PHE A 181 0.92 -13.39 -5.90
N ALA A 182 0.25 -12.53 -5.14
CA ALA A 182 -0.11 -11.18 -5.55
C ALA A 182 0.18 -10.18 -4.43
N ILE A 183 0.49 -8.95 -4.79
CA ILE A 183 0.64 -7.82 -3.86
C ILE A 183 -0.44 -6.80 -4.21
N ALA A 184 -1.25 -6.45 -3.21
CA ALA A 184 -2.38 -5.56 -3.38
C ALA A 184 -2.34 -4.38 -2.40
N ASP A 185 -2.73 -3.20 -2.90
CA ASP A 185 -3.11 -2.06 -2.06
C ASP A 185 -4.64 -2.02 -2.00
N VAL A 186 -5.19 -2.39 -0.86
CA VAL A 186 -6.63 -2.49 -0.64
C VAL A 186 -7.05 -1.55 0.46
N ASN A 187 -8.06 -0.74 0.19
CA ASN A 187 -8.71 0.15 1.16
C ASN A 187 -10.24 0.05 1.04
N ASP A 188 -10.97 0.85 1.84
CA ASP A 188 -12.44 0.82 1.86
C ASP A 188 -13.09 1.35 0.56
N LEU A 189 -12.33 1.99 -0.30
CA LEU A 189 -12.80 2.58 -1.56
C LEU A 189 -12.50 1.69 -2.78
N GLY A 190 -11.68 0.66 -2.61
CA GLY A 190 -11.28 -0.25 -3.68
C GLY A 190 -9.92 -0.88 -3.45
N GLY A 191 -9.42 -1.59 -4.44
CA GLY A 191 -8.12 -2.23 -4.43
C GLY A 191 -7.41 -2.15 -5.77
N ASN A 192 -6.08 -2.09 -5.71
CA ASN A 192 -5.21 -2.18 -6.88
C ASN A 192 -4.21 -3.30 -6.69
N ILE A 193 -4.04 -4.12 -7.71
CA ILE A 193 -2.95 -5.09 -7.75
C ILE A 193 -1.69 -4.36 -8.19
N LEU A 194 -0.66 -4.41 -7.36
CA LEU A 194 0.63 -3.76 -7.59
C LEU A 194 1.65 -4.70 -8.22
N GLY A 195 1.47 -5.99 -8.04
CA GLY A 195 2.29 -7.03 -8.63
C GLY A 195 1.67 -8.40 -8.46
N LYS A 196 2.04 -9.32 -9.34
CA LYS A 196 1.53 -10.69 -9.36
C LYS A 196 2.55 -11.64 -9.98
N SER A 197 2.50 -12.90 -9.60
CA SER A 197 3.25 -13.95 -10.27
C SER A 197 2.71 -14.22 -11.68
N THR A 198 3.59 -14.66 -12.58
CA THR A 198 3.30 -14.76 -14.01
C THR A 198 2.21 -15.76 -14.37
N ASP A 199 1.96 -16.74 -13.51
CA ASP A 199 0.89 -17.73 -13.62
C ASP A 199 -0.51 -17.13 -13.39
N LEU A 200 -0.60 -15.94 -12.76
CA LEU A 200 -1.84 -15.21 -12.53
C LEU A 200 -2.21 -14.23 -13.66
N LYS A 201 -1.60 -14.30 -14.84
CA LYS A 201 -1.82 -13.31 -15.92
C LYS A 201 -3.29 -13.15 -16.30
N ASP A 202 -4.04 -14.23 -16.35
CA ASP A 202 -5.43 -14.23 -16.82
C ASP A 202 -6.47 -14.06 -15.68
N PHE A 203 -6.06 -14.28 -14.43
CA PHE A 203 -6.95 -14.25 -13.27
C PHE A 203 -7.31 -12.86 -12.74
N LEU A 204 -6.50 -11.84 -13.01
CA LEU A 204 -6.58 -10.55 -12.33
C LEU A 204 -7.21 -9.42 -13.16
N SER A 205 -7.72 -9.72 -14.34
CA SER A 205 -8.73 -8.88 -15.00
C SER A 205 -10.11 -8.95 -14.29
N LEU A 206 -10.21 -9.76 -13.23
CA LEU A 206 -11.43 -10.23 -12.57
C LEU A 206 -11.66 -9.64 -11.15
N ILE A 207 -10.76 -8.79 -10.63
CA ILE A 207 -10.88 -8.20 -9.30
C ILE A 207 -11.03 -6.65 -9.44
#